data_aabbd3dcc61848bb0ee01091dbb2133d
#
_entry.id   aabbd3dcc61848bb0ee01091dbb2133d
#
_cell.length_a   1.000
_cell.length_b   1.000
_cell.length_c   1.000
_cell.angle_alpha   90.00
_cell.angle_beta   90.00
_cell.angle_gamma   90.00
#
_symmetry.space_group_name_H-M   'P 1'
#
loop_
_entity.id
_entity.type
_entity.pdbx_description
1 polymer ?
#
loop_
_entity_poly.entity_id
_entity_poly.type
_entity_poly.pdbx_seq_one_letter_code
_entity_poly.pdbx_strand_id
1 'polypeptide(L)'
;MHIVIPDDYQHVVETLDCYPLLQRAGHQVTLYHDAERDPRVLVERFRDADALVLTRERTRIDAELLAHLPRLKLISQTGKATAHLDVAACTRQGVAVCEGSGSPVSTAELTWTLILMARRKLKPAIDALYAGRWQVNLGERLDGQILGIWGYGKIGQRLARYGQAFGMPVLVWGSEASRARAEADGHRAAGSQEAFFAEADVISLHLRYSERSCGCVRAEDLARMKKSALLVNTARAGLIEPGALLTALELGHPGQAALDVFEQEPVAPDDPLLAHPQVLCTPHLGYVEKHSYELYFGEAFANLVGFFSGEPTGLANPEVLGR
;
A
#
# COMPACT_ATOMS: atom_id res chain seq x y z
N MET A 1 10.53 -28.43 -7.62
CA MET A 1 10.29 -27.24 -8.43
C MET A 1 11.24 -26.14 -8.01
N HIS A 2 11.66 -25.28 -8.93
CA HIS A 2 12.45 -24.09 -8.63
C HIS A 2 11.51 -22.89 -8.45
N ILE A 3 11.53 -22.30 -7.28
CA ILE A 3 10.68 -21.16 -6.87
C ILE A 3 11.57 -19.95 -6.70
N VAL A 4 11.16 -18.81 -7.28
CA VAL A 4 11.87 -17.56 -7.09
C VAL A 4 10.97 -16.57 -6.36
N ILE A 5 11.51 -15.93 -5.34
CA ILE A 5 10.86 -14.91 -4.52
C ILE A 5 11.68 -13.63 -4.63
N PRO A 6 11.28 -12.65 -5.45
CA PRO A 6 11.94 -11.36 -5.53
C PRO A 6 11.53 -10.41 -4.40
N ASP A 7 12.28 -9.31 -4.25
CA ASP A 7 11.92 -8.17 -3.42
C ASP A 7 11.83 -8.46 -1.90
N ASP A 8 12.57 -9.43 -1.37
CA ASP A 8 12.69 -9.63 0.08
C ASP A 8 13.64 -8.62 0.71
N TYR A 9 13.30 -7.34 0.68
CA TYR A 9 14.15 -6.21 1.11
C TYR A 9 14.65 -6.32 2.55
N GLN A 10 13.86 -6.97 3.42
CA GLN A 10 14.14 -7.10 4.84
C GLN A 10 14.93 -8.36 5.19
N HIS A 11 15.18 -9.26 4.24
CA HIS A 11 15.78 -10.59 4.46
C HIS A 11 14.99 -11.40 5.52
N VAL A 12 13.66 -11.36 5.44
CA VAL A 12 12.79 -11.97 6.47
C VAL A 12 12.04 -13.21 6.01
N VAL A 13 11.90 -13.44 4.70
CA VAL A 13 11.05 -14.51 4.17
C VAL A 13 11.45 -15.88 4.72
N GLU A 14 12.75 -16.17 4.82
CA GLU A 14 13.25 -17.43 5.38
C GLU A 14 13.02 -17.57 6.89
N THR A 15 12.75 -16.47 7.59
CA THR A 15 12.53 -16.45 9.04
C THR A 15 11.04 -16.57 9.41
N LEU A 16 10.14 -16.57 8.43
CA LEU A 16 8.70 -16.69 8.64
C LEU A 16 8.34 -18.10 9.09
N ASP A 17 7.39 -18.19 10.01
CA ASP A 17 6.88 -19.47 10.55
C ASP A 17 6.23 -20.33 9.43
N CYS A 18 5.73 -19.70 8.35
CA CYS A 18 5.18 -20.38 7.16
C CYS A 18 6.24 -20.90 6.18
N TYR A 19 7.50 -20.43 6.20
CA TYR A 19 8.53 -20.78 5.21
C TYR A 19 8.85 -22.29 5.15
N PRO A 20 8.90 -23.04 6.27
CA PRO A 20 9.11 -24.49 6.25
C PRO A 20 8.10 -25.28 5.39
N LEU A 21 6.96 -24.68 5.02
CA LEU A 21 6.00 -25.33 4.10
C LEU A 21 6.64 -25.64 2.74
N LEU A 22 7.40 -24.70 2.18
CA LEU A 22 8.12 -24.88 0.92
C LEU A 22 9.23 -25.93 1.02
N GLN A 23 9.98 -25.92 2.13
CA GLN A 23 11.07 -26.87 2.38
C GLN A 23 10.54 -28.31 2.50
N ARG A 24 9.45 -28.51 3.27
CA ARG A 24 8.81 -29.83 3.42
C ARG A 24 8.23 -30.36 2.11
N ALA A 25 7.81 -29.47 1.21
CA ALA A 25 7.36 -29.84 -0.12
C ALA A 25 8.52 -30.18 -1.10
N GLY A 26 9.78 -30.08 -0.66
CA GLY A 26 10.97 -30.41 -1.45
C GLY A 26 11.24 -29.41 -2.59
N HIS A 27 10.82 -28.16 -2.45
CA HIS A 27 11.09 -27.12 -3.43
C HIS A 27 12.45 -26.47 -3.23
N GLN A 28 13.14 -26.16 -4.34
CA GLN A 28 14.31 -25.28 -4.31
C GLN A 28 13.85 -23.84 -4.37
N VAL A 29 14.30 -22.99 -3.43
CA VAL A 29 13.90 -21.59 -3.34
C VAL A 29 15.11 -20.70 -3.56
N THR A 30 14.94 -19.68 -4.40
CA THR A 30 15.90 -18.57 -4.60
C THR A 30 15.23 -17.28 -4.19
N LEU A 31 15.86 -16.54 -3.26
CA LEU A 31 15.40 -15.23 -2.81
C LEU A 31 16.30 -14.13 -3.38
N TYR A 32 15.67 -13.03 -3.81
CA TYR A 32 16.38 -11.81 -4.16
C TYR A 32 15.93 -10.70 -3.20
N HIS A 33 16.91 -9.91 -2.75
CA HIS A 33 16.72 -8.96 -1.65
C HIS A 33 16.80 -7.49 -2.11
N ASP A 34 16.96 -7.28 -3.40
CA ASP A 34 17.06 -5.97 -4.04
C ASP A 34 15.80 -5.62 -4.84
N ALA A 35 15.68 -4.35 -5.23
CA ALA A 35 14.58 -3.83 -6.03
C ALA A 35 14.97 -3.79 -7.52
N GLU A 36 15.18 -4.95 -8.13
CA GLU A 36 15.55 -4.99 -9.56
C GLU A 36 14.38 -4.59 -10.46
N ARG A 37 14.65 -3.76 -11.47
CA ARG A 37 13.66 -3.28 -12.44
C ARG A 37 14.12 -3.40 -13.90
N ASP A 38 15.41 -3.72 -14.16
CA ASP A 38 15.88 -3.98 -15.53
C ASP A 38 15.27 -5.30 -16.04
N PRO A 39 14.43 -5.25 -17.11
CA PRO A 39 13.77 -6.44 -17.64
C PRO A 39 14.76 -7.55 -18.01
N ARG A 40 15.97 -7.21 -18.47
CA ARG A 40 17.00 -8.20 -18.85
C ARG A 40 17.47 -8.97 -17.64
N VAL A 41 17.70 -8.29 -16.52
CA VAL A 41 18.14 -8.93 -15.28
C VAL A 41 16.99 -9.75 -14.68
N LEU A 42 15.74 -9.26 -14.76
CA LEU A 42 14.56 -10.03 -14.33
C LEU A 42 14.40 -11.32 -15.17
N VAL A 43 14.63 -11.26 -16.49
CA VAL A 43 14.67 -12.46 -17.35
C VAL A 43 15.72 -13.46 -16.86
N GLU A 44 16.96 -13.00 -16.60
CA GLU A 44 18.03 -13.89 -16.10
C GLU A 44 17.67 -14.56 -14.78
N ARG A 45 17.03 -13.81 -13.86
CA ARG A 45 16.62 -14.31 -12.54
C ARG A 45 15.46 -15.29 -12.59
N PHE A 46 14.53 -15.11 -13.54
CA PHE A 46 13.24 -15.83 -13.54
C PHE A 46 13.14 -16.92 -14.61
N ARG A 47 13.98 -16.94 -15.65
CA ARG A 47 13.88 -17.83 -16.82
C ARG A 47 13.83 -19.32 -16.47
N ASP A 48 14.48 -19.74 -15.38
CA ASP A 48 14.54 -21.13 -14.93
C ASP A 48 13.56 -21.45 -13.80
N ALA A 49 12.75 -20.48 -13.39
CA ALA A 49 11.74 -20.65 -12.35
C ALA A 49 10.54 -21.46 -12.87
N ASP A 50 10.10 -22.42 -12.07
CA ASP A 50 8.81 -23.11 -12.27
C ASP A 50 7.66 -22.28 -11.66
N ALA A 51 7.94 -21.48 -10.61
CA ALA A 51 6.98 -20.56 -10.00
C ALA A 51 7.65 -19.30 -9.46
N LEU A 52 6.86 -18.20 -9.43
CA LEU A 52 7.21 -16.95 -8.75
C LEU A 52 6.28 -16.76 -7.55
N VAL A 53 6.81 -16.27 -6.42
CA VAL A 53 6.01 -15.73 -5.32
C VAL A 53 6.28 -14.22 -5.25
N LEU A 54 5.29 -13.43 -5.67
CA LEU A 54 5.45 -11.98 -5.79
C LEU A 54 5.04 -11.26 -4.50
N THR A 55 5.90 -10.35 -4.04
CA THR A 55 5.65 -9.52 -2.86
C THR A 55 4.85 -8.29 -3.25
N ARG A 56 3.54 -8.33 -3.07
CA ARG A 56 2.61 -7.24 -3.37
C ARG A 56 2.80 -6.76 -4.83
N GLU A 57 2.90 -5.45 -5.03
CA GLU A 57 3.03 -4.81 -6.35
C GLU A 57 4.48 -4.41 -6.68
N ARG A 58 5.47 -5.06 -6.00
CA ARG A 58 6.88 -4.66 -6.11
C ARG A 58 7.50 -4.97 -7.47
N THR A 59 7.23 -6.14 -8.03
CA THR A 59 7.73 -6.53 -9.37
C THR A 59 6.59 -6.52 -10.38
N ARG A 60 6.82 -5.85 -11.52
CA ARG A 60 5.89 -5.86 -12.66
C ARG A 60 6.16 -7.08 -13.54
N ILE A 61 5.09 -7.80 -13.89
CA ILE A 61 5.11 -8.93 -14.81
C ILE A 61 4.15 -8.61 -15.97
N ASP A 62 4.70 -8.24 -17.10
CA ASP A 62 3.96 -7.96 -18.33
C ASP A 62 4.17 -9.07 -19.38
N ALA A 63 3.50 -8.93 -20.52
CA ALA A 63 3.56 -9.90 -21.60
C ALA A 63 4.96 -10.07 -22.20
N GLU A 64 5.77 -8.99 -22.20
CA GLU A 64 7.14 -9.02 -22.74
C GLU A 64 8.05 -9.87 -21.84
N LEU A 65 8.05 -9.61 -20.52
CA LEU A 65 8.82 -10.41 -19.57
C LEU A 65 8.36 -11.87 -19.58
N LEU A 66 7.06 -12.12 -19.58
CA LEU A 66 6.49 -13.49 -19.60
C LEU A 66 6.98 -14.31 -20.82
N ALA A 67 7.12 -13.69 -22.00
CA ALA A 67 7.57 -14.37 -23.22
C ALA A 67 8.97 -15.00 -23.07
N HIS A 68 9.78 -14.53 -22.12
CA HIS A 68 11.12 -15.03 -21.83
C HIS A 68 11.16 -16.06 -20.69
N LEU A 69 10.01 -16.46 -20.13
CA LEU A 69 9.89 -17.36 -18.98
C LEU A 69 9.23 -18.70 -19.35
N PRO A 70 9.89 -19.54 -20.20
CA PRO A 70 9.25 -20.72 -20.79
C PRO A 70 8.93 -21.83 -19.79
N ARG A 71 9.55 -21.83 -18.61
CA ARG A 71 9.33 -22.83 -17.56
C ARG A 71 8.29 -22.44 -16.54
N LEU A 72 7.87 -21.17 -16.55
CA LEU A 72 6.95 -20.63 -15.55
C LEU A 72 5.57 -21.26 -15.69
N LYS A 73 5.05 -21.83 -14.61
CA LYS A 73 3.72 -22.49 -14.52
C LYS A 73 2.78 -21.74 -13.58
N LEU A 74 3.34 -21.06 -12.58
CA LEU A 74 2.55 -20.43 -11.52
C LEU A 74 3.17 -19.09 -11.10
N ILE A 75 2.31 -18.11 -10.90
CA ILE A 75 2.61 -16.91 -10.10
C ILE A 75 1.69 -16.95 -8.88
N SER A 76 2.27 -17.05 -7.68
CA SER A 76 1.53 -16.95 -6.43
C SER A 76 1.73 -15.57 -5.84
N GLN A 77 0.65 -14.78 -5.82
CA GLN A 77 0.67 -13.38 -5.42
C GLN A 77 0.37 -13.24 -3.93
N THR A 78 1.22 -12.49 -3.19
CA THR A 78 0.93 -12.12 -1.82
C THR A 78 -0.15 -11.03 -1.78
N GLY A 79 -1.41 -11.42 -1.62
CA GLY A 79 -2.59 -10.57 -1.74
C GLY A 79 -3.22 -10.62 -3.13
N LYS A 80 -3.82 -9.52 -3.60
CA LYS A 80 -4.53 -9.48 -4.89
C LYS A 80 -3.61 -9.06 -6.04
N ALA A 81 -3.80 -9.69 -7.20
CA ALA A 81 -3.22 -9.22 -8.44
C ALA A 81 -3.89 -7.89 -8.85
N THR A 82 -3.06 -6.96 -9.32
CA THR A 82 -3.49 -5.64 -9.78
C THR A 82 -2.75 -5.29 -11.08
N ALA A 83 -2.69 -4.03 -11.46
CA ALA A 83 -2.11 -3.57 -12.72
C ALA A 83 -0.61 -3.93 -12.93
N HIS A 84 0.10 -4.38 -11.88
CA HIS A 84 1.49 -4.84 -11.99
C HIS A 84 1.63 -6.22 -12.65
N LEU A 85 0.55 -6.99 -12.73
CA LEU A 85 0.50 -8.34 -13.30
C LEU A 85 -0.49 -8.43 -14.45
N ASP A 86 -0.01 -8.72 -15.67
CA ASP A 86 -0.87 -9.00 -16.83
C ASP A 86 -1.44 -10.43 -16.75
N VAL A 87 -2.53 -10.58 -16.00
CA VAL A 87 -3.22 -11.87 -15.81
C VAL A 87 -3.71 -12.46 -17.14
N ALA A 88 -4.09 -11.61 -18.10
CA ALA A 88 -4.53 -12.08 -19.41
C ALA A 88 -3.36 -12.67 -20.22
N ALA A 89 -2.17 -12.06 -20.16
CA ALA A 89 -0.96 -12.62 -20.76
C ALA A 89 -0.56 -13.93 -20.07
N CYS A 90 -0.61 -14.00 -18.74
CA CYS A 90 -0.37 -15.24 -17.99
C CYS A 90 -1.29 -16.36 -18.51
N THR A 91 -2.59 -16.11 -18.62
CA THR A 91 -3.56 -17.08 -19.14
C THR A 91 -3.25 -17.53 -20.57
N ARG A 92 -2.87 -16.61 -21.45
CA ARG A 92 -2.49 -16.95 -22.84
C ARG A 92 -1.27 -17.86 -22.89
N GLN A 93 -0.33 -17.73 -21.97
CA GLN A 93 0.91 -18.55 -21.92
C GLN A 93 0.76 -19.83 -21.05
N GLY A 94 -0.43 -20.08 -20.50
CA GLY A 94 -0.67 -21.25 -19.66
C GLY A 94 -0.07 -21.11 -18.24
N VAL A 95 0.19 -19.87 -17.79
CA VAL A 95 0.68 -19.57 -16.44
C VAL A 95 -0.50 -19.31 -15.52
N ALA A 96 -0.63 -20.13 -14.47
CA ALA A 96 -1.65 -19.93 -13.44
C ALA A 96 -1.28 -18.74 -12.55
N VAL A 97 -2.29 -18.01 -12.09
CA VAL A 97 -2.14 -16.91 -11.13
C VAL A 97 -3.00 -17.21 -9.92
N CYS A 98 -2.36 -17.40 -8.76
CA CYS A 98 -3.05 -17.51 -7.48
C CYS A 98 -2.96 -16.21 -6.69
N GLU A 99 -4.04 -15.88 -5.99
CA GLU A 99 -4.17 -14.69 -5.15
C GLU A 99 -4.39 -15.06 -3.69
N GLY A 100 -3.92 -14.20 -2.81
CA GLY A 100 -4.22 -14.27 -1.38
C GLY A 100 -5.22 -13.22 -0.92
N SER A 101 -5.45 -13.18 0.37
CA SER A 101 -6.22 -12.15 1.06
C SER A 101 -5.33 -11.03 1.61
N GLY A 102 -5.89 -10.10 2.35
CA GLY A 102 -5.16 -9.02 2.99
C GLY A 102 -5.78 -8.57 4.30
N SER A 103 -4.95 -8.15 5.25
CA SER A 103 -5.38 -7.59 6.52
C SER A 103 -5.51 -6.06 6.43
N PRO A 104 -6.62 -5.48 6.91
CA PRO A 104 -6.74 -4.02 7.02
C PRO A 104 -6.08 -3.46 8.28
N VAL A 105 -5.58 -4.31 9.18
CA VAL A 105 -5.12 -3.91 10.52
C VAL A 105 -3.83 -3.11 10.41
N SER A 106 -2.80 -3.69 9.83
CA SER A 106 -1.47 -3.12 9.68
C SER A 106 -1.50 -1.73 9.03
N THR A 107 -2.21 -1.61 7.88
CA THR A 107 -2.34 -0.31 7.19
C THR A 107 -3.07 0.73 8.07
N ALA A 108 -4.12 0.33 8.81
CA ALA A 108 -4.83 1.25 9.69
C ALA A 108 -3.95 1.72 10.85
N GLU A 109 -3.15 0.83 11.44
CA GLU A 109 -2.21 1.15 12.51
C GLU A 109 -1.09 2.08 12.03
N LEU A 110 -0.50 1.79 10.85
CA LEU A 110 0.51 2.68 10.27
C LEU A 110 -0.09 4.06 9.96
N THR A 111 -1.28 4.12 9.35
CA THR A 111 -1.96 5.39 9.08
C THR A 111 -2.14 6.21 10.35
N TRP A 112 -2.58 5.56 11.43
CA TRP A 112 -2.76 6.23 12.73
C TRP A 112 -1.44 6.69 13.32
N THR A 113 -0.40 5.87 13.23
CA THR A 113 0.96 6.23 13.62
C THR A 113 1.46 7.47 12.88
N LEU A 114 1.27 7.52 11.56
CA LEU A 114 1.67 8.68 10.74
C LEU A 114 0.91 9.95 11.13
N ILE A 115 -0.40 9.86 11.41
CA ILE A 115 -1.19 11.00 11.92
C ILE A 115 -0.58 11.52 13.22
N LEU A 116 -0.32 10.65 14.19
CA LEU A 116 0.28 11.02 15.47
C LEU A 116 1.68 11.60 15.30
N MET A 117 2.52 10.96 14.50
CA MET A 117 3.89 11.42 14.24
C MET A 117 3.92 12.80 13.57
N ALA A 118 3.07 13.04 12.58
CA ALA A 118 2.99 14.31 11.88
C ALA A 118 2.45 15.42 12.81
N ARG A 119 1.32 15.19 13.49
CA ARG A 119 0.72 16.19 14.40
C ARG A 119 1.62 16.52 15.59
N ARG A 120 2.32 15.54 16.14
CA ARG A 120 3.27 15.78 17.23
C ARG A 120 4.66 16.21 16.75
N LYS A 121 4.88 16.30 15.43
CA LYS A 121 6.19 16.65 14.80
C LYS A 121 7.33 15.80 15.36
N LEU A 122 7.09 14.46 15.47
CA LEU A 122 8.01 13.56 16.17
C LEU A 122 9.33 13.41 15.41
N LYS A 123 9.29 13.26 14.07
CA LYS A 123 10.52 13.08 13.30
C LYS A 123 11.52 14.22 13.51
N PRO A 124 11.21 15.52 13.31
CA PRO A 124 12.15 16.59 13.54
C PRO A 124 12.55 16.73 15.03
N ALA A 125 11.69 16.36 15.98
CA ALA A 125 12.04 16.35 17.40
C ALA A 125 13.09 15.27 17.73
N ILE A 126 12.92 14.06 17.17
CA ILE A 126 13.85 12.93 17.33
C ILE A 126 15.20 13.27 16.69
N ASP A 127 15.20 13.75 15.43
CA ASP A 127 16.42 14.15 14.71
C ASP A 127 17.18 15.24 15.49
N ALA A 128 16.45 16.20 16.04
CA ALA A 128 17.05 17.25 16.86
C ALA A 128 17.67 16.71 18.15
N LEU A 129 17.01 15.77 18.84
CA LEU A 129 17.53 15.13 20.04
C LEU A 129 18.86 14.42 19.76
N TYR A 130 18.93 13.62 18.69
CA TYR A 130 20.20 12.98 18.29
C TYR A 130 21.29 13.96 17.86
N ALA A 131 20.91 15.18 17.43
CA ALA A 131 21.82 16.27 17.15
C ALA A 131 22.12 17.16 18.40
N GLY A 132 21.79 16.70 19.62
CA GLY A 132 22.06 17.40 20.88
C GLY A 132 21.16 18.62 21.13
N ARG A 133 20.03 18.77 20.42
CA ARG A 133 19.08 19.88 20.59
C ARG A 133 17.81 19.41 21.32
N TRP A 134 17.34 20.23 22.25
CA TRP A 134 16.21 19.89 23.14
C TRP A 134 14.96 20.69 22.79
N GLN A 135 13.78 20.01 22.71
CA GLN A 135 12.44 20.61 22.56
C GLN A 135 12.33 21.67 21.45
N VAL A 136 12.73 21.32 20.22
CA VAL A 136 12.87 22.26 19.09
C VAL A 136 11.56 22.65 18.41
N ASN A 137 10.46 21.97 18.71
CA ASN A 137 9.17 22.23 18.06
C ASN A 137 7.99 22.06 19.00
N LEU A 138 6.82 22.59 18.57
CA LEU A 138 5.55 22.44 19.25
C LEU A 138 4.60 21.67 18.34
N GLY A 139 4.09 20.53 18.83
CA GLY A 139 3.07 19.73 18.15
C GLY A 139 1.65 20.17 18.48
N GLU A 140 0.69 19.51 17.84
CA GLU A 140 -0.73 19.73 18.01
C GLU A 140 -1.42 18.50 18.61
N ARG A 141 -2.50 18.69 19.36
CA ARG A 141 -3.37 17.60 19.82
C ARG A 141 -4.39 17.23 18.74
N LEU A 142 -4.92 16.00 18.77
CA LEU A 142 -5.98 15.54 17.87
C LEU A 142 -7.39 15.80 18.41
N ASP A 143 -7.55 15.80 19.72
CA ASP A 143 -8.84 15.98 20.38
C ASP A 143 -9.56 17.24 19.88
N GLY A 144 -10.81 17.09 19.43
CA GLY A 144 -11.63 18.14 18.83
C GLY A 144 -11.34 18.43 17.34
N GLN A 145 -10.26 17.92 16.74
CA GLN A 145 -9.98 18.07 15.31
C GLN A 145 -10.85 17.11 14.49
N ILE A 146 -11.32 17.54 13.32
CA ILE A 146 -12.17 16.75 12.43
C ILE A 146 -11.30 15.78 11.62
N LEU A 147 -11.55 14.46 11.78
CA LEU A 147 -10.94 13.41 10.96
C LEU A 147 -11.78 13.16 9.70
N GLY A 148 -11.32 13.61 8.56
CA GLY A 148 -11.86 13.32 7.23
C GLY A 148 -11.35 11.96 6.73
N ILE A 149 -12.27 11.07 6.36
CA ILE A 149 -11.94 9.75 5.80
C ILE A 149 -12.54 9.66 4.41
N TRP A 150 -11.68 9.59 3.39
CA TRP A 150 -12.16 9.33 2.03
C TRP A 150 -12.09 7.84 1.73
N GLY A 151 -13.24 7.18 1.73
CA GLY A 151 -13.38 5.74 1.55
C GLY A 151 -13.63 4.99 2.86
N TYR A 152 -14.89 4.62 3.11
CA TYR A 152 -15.35 3.99 4.35
C TYR A 152 -15.43 2.46 4.21
N GLY A 153 -14.29 1.86 3.79
CA GLY A 153 -14.06 0.41 3.70
C GLY A 153 -13.48 -0.15 5.01
N LYS A 154 -12.91 -1.36 4.94
CA LYS A 154 -12.35 -2.06 6.12
C LYS A 154 -11.30 -1.24 6.88
N ILE A 155 -10.44 -0.46 6.18
CA ILE A 155 -9.42 0.40 6.79
C ILE A 155 -10.06 1.68 7.34
N GLY A 156 -10.89 2.38 6.54
CA GLY A 156 -11.55 3.61 6.96
C GLY A 156 -12.42 3.45 8.21
N GLN A 157 -13.14 2.33 8.34
CA GLN A 157 -13.93 1.99 9.54
C GLN A 157 -13.06 1.80 10.79
N ARG A 158 -11.85 1.22 10.64
CA ARG A 158 -10.89 1.11 11.76
C ARG A 158 -10.38 2.47 12.18
N LEU A 159 -10.02 3.28 11.18
CA LEU A 159 -9.52 4.64 11.43
C LEU A 159 -10.57 5.53 12.10
N ALA A 160 -11.85 5.41 11.71
CA ALA A 160 -12.95 6.10 12.37
C ALA A 160 -13.03 5.76 13.88
N ARG A 161 -12.90 4.47 14.24
CA ARG A 161 -12.86 4.04 15.64
C ARG A 161 -11.65 4.59 16.40
N TYR A 162 -10.46 4.65 15.75
CA TYR A 162 -9.28 5.26 16.34
C TYR A 162 -9.51 6.76 16.59
N GLY A 163 -10.04 7.48 15.58
CA GLY A 163 -10.38 8.90 15.72
C GLY A 163 -11.34 9.18 16.86
N GLN A 164 -12.42 8.40 16.97
CA GLN A 164 -13.36 8.50 18.08
C GLN A 164 -12.70 8.32 19.45
N ALA A 165 -11.82 7.32 19.58
CA ALA A 165 -11.09 7.07 20.83
C ALA A 165 -10.14 8.24 21.21
N PHE A 166 -9.75 9.06 20.24
CA PHE A 166 -8.94 10.26 20.44
C PHE A 166 -9.74 11.57 20.46
N GLY A 167 -11.08 11.48 20.57
CA GLY A 167 -11.95 12.65 20.67
C GLY A 167 -12.13 13.42 19.36
N MET A 168 -11.87 12.80 18.21
CA MET A 168 -12.05 13.43 16.89
C MET A 168 -13.45 13.18 16.34
N PRO A 169 -14.21 14.20 15.97
CA PRO A 169 -15.38 14.04 15.10
C PRO A 169 -14.96 13.45 13.75
N VAL A 170 -15.70 12.45 13.25
CA VAL A 170 -15.41 11.78 11.99
C VAL A 170 -16.31 12.32 10.88
N LEU A 171 -15.70 12.72 9.75
CA LEU A 171 -16.35 13.18 8.53
C LEU A 171 -15.96 12.23 7.38
N VAL A 172 -16.96 11.64 6.71
CA VAL A 172 -16.71 10.64 5.66
C VAL A 172 -17.11 11.18 4.30
N TRP A 173 -16.24 10.96 3.31
CA TRP A 173 -16.52 11.18 1.89
C TRP A 173 -16.29 9.89 1.09
N GLY A 174 -16.98 9.77 -0.06
CA GLY A 174 -16.86 8.63 -0.97
C GLY A 174 -18.17 8.31 -1.67
N SER A 175 -18.34 7.06 -2.12
CA SER A 175 -19.57 6.61 -2.76
C SER A 175 -20.77 6.76 -1.83
N GLU A 176 -21.99 6.83 -2.40
CA GLU A 176 -23.21 6.87 -1.64
C GLU A 176 -23.29 5.75 -0.60
N ALA A 177 -22.97 4.51 -0.99
CA ALA A 177 -22.93 3.37 -0.07
C ALA A 177 -21.90 3.54 1.07
N SER A 178 -20.76 4.20 0.83
CA SER A 178 -19.78 4.51 1.88
C SER A 178 -20.31 5.55 2.86
N ARG A 179 -20.97 6.60 2.36
CA ARG A 179 -21.56 7.66 3.17
C ARG A 179 -22.72 7.15 4.02
N ALA A 180 -23.66 6.39 3.41
CA ALA A 180 -24.79 5.79 4.12
C ALA A 180 -24.32 4.84 5.25
N ARG A 181 -23.28 4.05 5.00
CA ARG A 181 -22.69 3.19 6.04
C ARG A 181 -22.06 4.00 7.17
N ALA A 182 -21.39 5.10 6.87
CA ALA A 182 -20.81 5.97 7.87
C ALA A 182 -21.89 6.62 8.75
N GLU A 183 -23.00 7.06 8.16
CA GLU A 183 -24.14 7.60 8.90
C GLU A 183 -24.82 6.54 9.78
N ALA A 184 -24.95 5.31 9.30
CA ALA A 184 -25.46 4.19 10.10
C ALA A 184 -24.56 3.86 11.31
N ASP A 185 -23.23 4.07 11.17
CA ASP A 185 -22.26 3.91 12.25
C ASP A 185 -22.15 5.18 13.16
N GLY A 186 -23.01 6.19 12.95
CA GLY A 186 -23.07 7.41 13.77
C GLY A 186 -22.05 8.49 13.39
N HIS A 187 -21.46 8.42 12.20
CA HIS A 187 -20.52 9.43 11.69
C HIS A 187 -21.22 10.41 10.74
N ARG A 188 -20.62 11.58 10.53
CA ARG A 188 -21.10 12.55 9.55
C ARG A 188 -20.65 12.17 8.13
N ALA A 189 -21.55 12.26 7.16
CA ALA A 189 -21.19 12.28 5.75
C ALA A 189 -21.01 13.73 5.27
N ALA A 190 -19.98 13.99 4.47
CA ALA A 190 -19.82 15.30 3.83
C ALA A 190 -20.86 15.50 2.73
N GLY A 191 -21.39 16.71 2.60
CA GLY A 191 -22.38 17.04 1.59
C GLY A 191 -21.82 17.09 0.17
N SER A 192 -20.53 17.43 0.03
CA SER A 192 -19.80 17.47 -1.22
C SER A 192 -18.31 17.21 -1.00
N GLN A 193 -17.55 17.00 -2.08
CA GLN A 193 -16.10 16.85 -2.02
C GLN A 193 -15.44 18.15 -1.53
N GLU A 194 -15.92 19.30 -2.01
CA GLU A 194 -15.42 20.61 -1.60
C GLU A 194 -15.61 20.84 -0.10
N ALA A 195 -16.79 20.51 0.44
CA ALA A 195 -17.07 20.63 1.87
C ALA A 195 -16.17 19.69 2.69
N PHE A 196 -15.93 18.47 2.20
CA PHE A 196 -15.04 17.51 2.85
C PHE A 196 -13.62 18.05 3.00
N PHE A 197 -13.05 18.62 1.94
CA PHE A 197 -11.69 19.18 1.98
C PHE A 197 -11.61 20.46 2.82
N ALA A 198 -12.64 21.30 2.80
CA ALA A 198 -12.66 22.54 3.55
C ALA A 198 -12.87 22.37 5.07
N GLU A 199 -13.64 21.35 5.49
CA GLU A 199 -13.98 21.15 6.89
C GLU A 199 -12.96 20.35 7.69
N ALA A 200 -12.32 19.35 7.08
CA ALA A 200 -11.45 18.42 7.78
C ALA A 200 -10.12 19.05 8.22
N ASP A 201 -9.65 18.66 9.41
CA ASP A 201 -8.33 19.03 9.92
C ASP A 201 -7.26 17.98 9.58
N VAL A 202 -7.67 16.70 9.51
CA VAL A 202 -6.87 15.58 9.02
C VAL A 202 -7.67 14.88 7.93
N ILE A 203 -7.11 14.72 6.74
CA ILE A 203 -7.72 13.94 5.66
C ILE A 203 -6.88 12.68 5.43
N SER A 204 -7.53 11.51 5.43
CA SER A 204 -6.90 10.24 5.14
C SER A 204 -7.58 9.53 3.97
N LEU A 205 -6.77 9.11 2.98
CA LEU A 205 -7.24 8.49 1.74
C LEU A 205 -7.24 6.97 1.88
N HIS A 206 -8.40 6.32 1.61
CA HIS A 206 -8.59 4.88 1.70
C HIS A 206 -9.37 4.31 0.51
N LEU A 207 -9.13 4.87 -0.67
CA LEU A 207 -9.73 4.41 -1.91
C LEU A 207 -8.90 3.30 -2.55
N ARG A 208 -9.57 2.38 -3.24
CA ARG A 208 -8.89 1.48 -4.18
C ARG A 208 -8.47 2.31 -5.41
N TYR A 209 -7.24 2.14 -5.85
CA TYR A 209 -6.77 2.73 -7.10
C TYR A 209 -7.41 2.02 -8.30
N SER A 210 -7.89 2.79 -9.24
CA SER A 210 -8.49 2.36 -10.50
C SER A 210 -8.53 3.55 -11.47
N GLU A 211 -8.85 3.33 -12.73
CA GLU A 211 -9.04 4.42 -13.71
C GLU A 211 -10.02 5.49 -13.21
N ARG A 212 -11.08 5.09 -12.48
CA ARG A 212 -12.08 6.02 -11.92
C ARG A 212 -11.58 6.84 -10.75
N SER A 213 -10.61 6.35 -10.01
CA SER A 213 -10.05 7.04 -8.84
C SER A 213 -8.68 7.66 -9.11
N CYS A 214 -8.12 7.46 -10.31
CA CYS A 214 -6.89 8.10 -10.74
C CYS A 214 -7.06 9.62 -10.73
N GLY A 215 -6.17 10.34 -10.01
CA GLY A 215 -6.20 11.80 -9.89
C GLY A 215 -7.50 12.36 -9.30
N CYS A 216 -8.23 11.58 -8.48
CA CYS A 216 -9.51 12.06 -7.91
C CYS A 216 -9.32 13.15 -6.86
N VAL A 217 -8.13 13.27 -6.27
CA VAL A 217 -7.73 14.42 -5.43
C VAL A 217 -7.01 15.41 -6.33
N ARG A 218 -7.65 16.52 -6.63
CA ARG A 218 -7.15 17.54 -7.55
C ARG A 218 -6.45 18.68 -6.82
N ALA A 219 -5.69 19.49 -7.57
CA ALA A 219 -5.06 20.69 -7.03
C ALA A 219 -6.08 21.63 -6.37
N GLU A 220 -7.27 21.78 -6.94
CA GLU A 220 -8.36 22.60 -6.39
C GLU A 220 -8.91 22.07 -5.06
N ASP A 221 -8.93 20.74 -4.85
CA ASP A 221 -9.31 20.12 -3.58
C ASP A 221 -8.28 20.43 -2.49
N LEU A 222 -7.00 20.26 -2.82
CA LEU A 222 -5.89 20.57 -1.91
C LEU A 222 -5.90 22.05 -1.50
N ALA A 223 -6.16 22.96 -2.45
CA ALA A 223 -6.24 24.39 -2.19
C ALA A 223 -7.39 24.79 -1.24
N ARG A 224 -8.43 23.94 -1.08
CA ARG A 224 -9.50 24.14 -0.10
C ARG A 224 -9.13 23.73 1.31
N MET A 225 -8.09 22.92 1.47
CA MET A 225 -7.67 22.46 2.80
C MET A 225 -7.20 23.62 3.66
N LYS A 226 -7.42 23.50 4.96
CA LYS A 226 -6.92 24.48 5.94
C LYS A 226 -5.38 24.52 5.91
N LYS A 227 -4.80 25.67 6.16
CA LYS A 227 -3.32 25.83 6.32
C LYS A 227 -2.74 24.97 7.44
N SER A 228 -3.55 24.65 8.46
CA SER A 228 -3.20 23.73 9.53
C SER A 228 -3.50 22.26 9.22
N ALA A 229 -4.15 21.96 8.08
CA ALA A 229 -4.58 20.61 7.78
C ALA A 229 -3.41 19.66 7.45
N LEU A 230 -3.64 18.37 7.75
CA LEU A 230 -2.76 17.25 7.41
C LEU A 230 -3.44 16.36 6.37
N LEU A 231 -2.77 16.12 5.25
CA LEU A 231 -3.16 15.08 4.29
C LEU A 231 -2.36 13.81 4.56
N VAL A 232 -3.03 12.66 4.64
CA VAL A 232 -2.39 11.35 4.84
C VAL A 232 -2.75 10.42 3.68
N ASN A 233 -1.74 9.86 3.03
CA ASN A 233 -1.93 8.89 1.97
C ASN A 233 -1.11 7.62 2.22
N THR A 234 -1.79 6.58 2.67
CA THR A 234 -1.28 5.21 2.82
C THR A 234 -1.99 4.25 1.85
N ALA A 235 -2.67 4.79 0.84
CA ALA A 235 -3.38 4.02 -0.16
C ALA A 235 -2.58 3.87 -1.46
N ARG A 236 -2.62 4.86 -2.34
CA ARG A 236 -1.82 4.90 -3.59
C ARG A 236 -1.53 6.35 -3.97
N ALA A 237 -0.31 6.63 -4.44
CA ALA A 237 0.08 7.97 -4.88
C ALA A 237 -0.81 8.49 -6.02
N GLY A 238 -1.14 7.65 -6.99
CA GLY A 238 -1.97 8.00 -8.14
C GLY A 238 -3.42 8.40 -7.83
N LEU A 239 -3.86 8.39 -6.57
CA LEU A 239 -5.13 9.02 -6.16
C LEU A 239 -5.07 10.54 -6.21
N ILE A 240 -3.88 11.11 -6.10
CA ILE A 240 -3.63 12.54 -6.18
C ILE A 240 -3.18 12.86 -7.61
N GLU A 241 -3.65 13.96 -8.14
CA GLU A 241 -3.23 14.48 -9.44
C GLU A 241 -1.70 14.68 -9.46
N PRO A 242 -0.97 14.20 -10.48
CA PRO A 242 0.48 14.30 -10.53
C PRO A 242 1.00 15.74 -10.31
N GLY A 243 1.96 15.90 -9.40
CA GLY A 243 2.56 17.19 -9.06
C GLY A 243 1.70 18.11 -8.20
N ALA A 244 0.39 17.85 -8.06
CA ALA A 244 -0.53 18.73 -7.34
C ALA A 244 -0.19 18.86 -5.85
N LEU A 245 0.24 17.76 -5.20
CA LEU A 245 0.56 17.81 -3.77
C LEU A 245 1.77 18.68 -3.46
N LEU A 246 2.85 18.56 -4.23
CA LEU A 246 4.06 19.37 -4.02
C LEU A 246 3.73 20.85 -4.16
N THR A 247 3.06 21.24 -5.26
CA THR A 247 2.62 22.62 -5.48
C THR A 247 1.72 23.14 -4.37
N ALA A 248 0.78 22.32 -3.90
CA ALA A 248 -0.14 22.69 -2.83
C ALA A 248 0.58 22.91 -1.49
N LEU A 249 1.55 22.07 -1.15
CA LEU A 249 2.40 22.22 0.04
C LEU A 249 3.25 23.50 0.00
N GLU A 250 3.80 23.84 -1.17
CA GLU A 250 4.53 25.10 -1.38
C GLU A 250 3.63 26.33 -1.18
N LEU A 251 2.35 26.23 -1.54
CA LEU A 251 1.33 27.25 -1.29
C LEU A 251 0.77 27.22 0.15
N GLY A 252 1.13 26.20 0.94
CA GLY A 252 0.72 26.01 2.33
C GLY A 252 -0.71 25.49 2.52
N HIS A 253 -1.26 24.77 1.53
CA HIS A 253 -2.59 24.15 1.56
C HIS A 253 -2.58 22.73 0.93
N PRO A 254 -2.48 21.62 1.72
CA PRO A 254 -2.41 21.56 3.18
C PRO A 254 -1.08 22.04 3.74
N GLY A 255 -1.04 22.35 5.04
CA GLY A 255 0.20 22.73 5.71
C GLY A 255 1.11 21.57 6.03
N GLN A 256 0.63 20.32 5.96
CA GLN A 256 1.40 19.10 6.23
C GLN A 256 0.91 17.93 5.37
N ALA A 257 1.81 17.00 5.06
CA ALA A 257 1.46 15.71 4.49
C ALA A 257 2.20 14.56 5.19
N ALA A 258 1.58 13.36 5.20
CA ALA A 258 2.20 12.11 5.63
C ALA A 258 1.94 11.05 4.56
N LEU A 259 3.00 10.53 3.96
CA LEU A 259 2.95 9.69 2.78
C LEU A 259 3.64 8.36 3.05
N ASP A 260 2.97 7.27 2.66
CA ASP A 260 3.54 5.92 2.67
C ASP A 260 3.69 5.36 1.25
N VAL A 261 3.26 6.11 0.24
CA VAL A 261 3.20 5.67 -1.16
C VAL A 261 3.68 6.77 -2.11
N PHE A 262 4.35 6.37 -3.20
CA PHE A 262 4.98 7.27 -4.17
C PHE A 262 4.61 6.88 -5.60
N GLU A 263 4.74 7.81 -6.55
CA GLU A 263 4.45 7.54 -7.96
C GLU A 263 5.42 6.50 -8.55
N GLN A 264 6.68 6.56 -8.12
CA GLN A 264 7.69 5.56 -8.41
C GLN A 264 8.19 4.94 -7.11
N GLU A 265 8.21 3.62 -7.04
CA GLU A 265 8.70 2.86 -5.89
C GLU A 265 9.71 1.78 -6.33
N PRO A 266 10.89 1.71 -5.67
CA PRO A 266 11.38 2.60 -4.60
C PRO A 266 11.50 4.05 -5.04
N VAL A 267 11.19 4.98 -4.10
CA VAL A 267 11.30 6.41 -4.34
C VAL A 267 12.76 6.83 -4.54
N ALA A 268 13.02 7.72 -5.49
CA ALA A 268 14.35 8.23 -5.73
C ALA A 268 14.84 9.10 -4.56
N PRO A 269 16.14 9.03 -4.18
CA PRO A 269 16.67 9.80 -3.04
C PRO A 269 16.55 11.31 -3.18
N ASP A 270 16.43 11.82 -4.40
CA ASP A 270 16.28 13.23 -4.75
C ASP A 270 14.82 13.67 -4.99
N ASP A 271 13.85 12.80 -4.69
CA ASP A 271 12.44 13.15 -4.78
C ASP A 271 12.14 14.37 -3.88
N PRO A 272 11.53 15.43 -4.41
CA PRO A 272 11.32 16.67 -3.67
C PRO A 272 10.42 16.53 -2.44
N LEU A 273 9.52 15.54 -2.41
CA LEU A 273 8.67 15.25 -1.25
C LEU A 273 9.49 14.73 -0.06
N LEU A 274 10.61 14.00 -0.30
CA LEU A 274 11.49 13.55 0.79
C LEU A 274 12.25 14.70 1.47
N ALA A 275 12.56 15.73 0.72
CA ALA A 275 13.28 16.91 1.23
C ALA A 275 12.33 17.98 1.82
N HIS A 276 11.02 17.87 1.58
CA HIS A 276 10.06 18.90 1.99
C HIS A 276 9.84 18.90 3.51
N PRO A 277 10.05 20.02 4.23
CA PRO A 277 10.06 20.05 5.70
C PRO A 277 8.71 19.76 6.36
N GLN A 278 7.60 19.86 5.61
CA GLN A 278 6.25 19.62 6.08
C GLN A 278 5.74 18.20 5.68
N VAL A 279 6.59 17.36 5.10
CA VAL A 279 6.21 16.01 4.66
C VAL A 279 6.89 14.96 5.52
N LEU A 280 6.08 14.04 6.05
CA LEU A 280 6.53 12.82 6.70
C LEU A 280 6.40 11.66 5.72
N CYS A 281 7.50 11.02 5.34
CA CYS A 281 7.52 9.90 4.41
C CYS A 281 7.90 8.60 5.11
N THR A 282 7.25 7.48 4.68
CA THR A 282 7.63 6.11 5.01
C THR A 282 7.68 5.26 3.74
N PRO A 283 8.56 4.23 3.67
CA PRO A 283 8.81 3.50 2.43
C PRO A 283 7.82 2.35 2.22
N HIS A 284 6.52 2.67 2.02
CA HIS A 284 5.41 1.75 1.74
C HIS A 284 5.30 0.62 2.78
N LEU A 285 5.21 1.02 4.06
CA LEU A 285 5.17 0.12 5.21
C LEU A 285 3.77 -0.36 5.59
N GLY A 286 2.71 0.07 4.91
CA GLY A 286 1.31 -0.19 5.27
C GLY A 286 0.97 -1.66 5.50
N TYR A 287 1.73 -2.60 4.93
CA TYR A 287 1.57 -4.04 5.11
C TYR A 287 2.83 -4.71 5.69
N VAL A 288 3.89 -3.96 5.94
CA VAL A 288 5.20 -4.47 6.34
C VAL A 288 5.23 -4.65 7.86
N GLU A 289 4.64 -5.77 8.32
CA GLU A 289 4.70 -6.21 9.71
C GLU A 289 4.54 -7.75 9.79
N LYS A 290 4.96 -8.36 10.89
CA LYS A 290 5.12 -9.82 11.00
C LYS A 290 3.84 -10.60 10.68
N HIS A 291 2.69 -10.24 11.27
CA HIS A 291 1.44 -10.99 11.07
C HIS A 291 0.90 -10.87 9.64
N SER A 292 1.07 -9.70 9.00
CA SER A 292 0.71 -9.53 7.59
C SER A 292 1.63 -10.35 6.69
N TYR A 293 2.92 -10.42 6.98
CA TYR A 293 3.85 -11.26 6.23
C TYR A 293 3.52 -12.74 6.39
N GLU A 294 3.28 -13.23 7.62
CA GLU A 294 2.85 -14.61 7.85
C GLU A 294 1.54 -14.95 7.11
N LEU A 295 0.56 -14.03 7.12
CA LEU A 295 -0.68 -14.20 6.37
C LEU A 295 -0.42 -14.25 4.86
N TYR A 296 0.28 -13.27 4.32
CA TYR A 296 0.49 -13.12 2.88
C TYR A 296 1.35 -14.23 2.28
N PHE A 297 2.49 -14.50 2.90
CA PHE A 297 3.38 -15.56 2.44
C PHE A 297 2.81 -16.94 2.76
N GLY A 298 2.14 -17.12 3.91
CA GLY A 298 1.48 -18.36 4.26
C GLY A 298 0.42 -18.78 3.24
N GLU A 299 -0.46 -17.85 2.83
CA GLU A 299 -1.43 -18.10 1.76
C GLU A 299 -0.75 -18.34 0.41
N ALA A 300 0.26 -17.54 0.06
CA ALA A 300 0.98 -17.70 -1.19
C ALA A 300 1.72 -19.04 -1.28
N PHE A 301 2.34 -19.48 -0.21
CA PHE A 301 3.01 -20.78 -0.15
C PHE A 301 2.01 -21.95 -0.16
N ALA A 302 0.87 -21.83 0.55
CA ALA A 302 -0.19 -22.82 0.51
C ALA A 302 -0.79 -22.98 -0.90
N ASN A 303 -1.07 -21.87 -1.58
CA ASN A 303 -1.53 -21.87 -2.97
C ASN A 303 -0.53 -22.54 -3.91
N LEU A 304 0.76 -22.25 -3.73
CA LEU A 304 1.85 -22.84 -4.53
C LEU A 304 1.92 -24.36 -4.31
N VAL A 305 1.95 -24.82 -3.06
CA VAL A 305 2.00 -26.25 -2.73
C VAL A 305 0.73 -26.96 -3.24
N GLY A 306 -0.44 -26.37 -3.04
CA GLY A 306 -1.71 -26.91 -3.56
C GLY A 306 -1.72 -27.06 -5.08
N PHE A 307 -1.24 -26.02 -5.80
CA PHE A 307 -1.17 -26.08 -7.26
C PHE A 307 -0.31 -27.24 -7.77
N PHE A 308 0.89 -27.40 -7.23
CA PHE A 308 1.79 -28.49 -7.65
C PHE A 308 1.38 -29.88 -7.14
N SER A 309 0.49 -29.95 -6.15
CA SER A 309 -0.12 -31.21 -5.68
C SER A 309 -1.41 -31.57 -6.44
N GLY A 310 -1.85 -30.74 -7.39
CA GLY A 310 -3.08 -30.98 -8.16
C GLY A 310 -4.36 -30.47 -7.48
N GLU A 311 -4.24 -29.71 -6.40
CA GLU A 311 -5.34 -29.12 -5.64
C GLU A 311 -5.25 -27.57 -5.63
N PRO A 312 -5.34 -26.89 -6.79
CA PRO A 312 -5.16 -25.46 -6.89
C PRO A 312 -6.26 -24.69 -6.18
N THR A 313 -5.86 -23.67 -5.40
CA THR A 313 -6.76 -22.74 -4.71
C THR A 313 -6.43 -21.30 -5.05
N GLY A 314 -7.37 -20.38 -4.84
CA GLY A 314 -7.14 -18.94 -5.00
C GLY A 314 -6.83 -18.48 -6.42
N LEU A 315 -7.21 -19.25 -7.46
CA LEU A 315 -6.95 -18.90 -8.85
C LEU A 315 -7.67 -17.63 -9.28
N ALA A 316 -6.92 -16.68 -9.82
CA ALA A 316 -7.44 -15.48 -10.49
C ALA A 316 -7.81 -15.74 -11.94
N ASN A 317 -7.20 -16.78 -12.57
CA ASN A 317 -7.43 -17.19 -13.96
C ASN A 317 -7.70 -18.71 -14.07
N PRO A 318 -8.81 -19.23 -13.52
CA PRO A 318 -9.09 -20.66 -13.44
C PRO A 318 -9.20 -21.34 -14.82
N GLU A 319 -9.47 -20.60 -15.87
CA GLU A 319 -9.52 -21.08 -17.27
C GLU A 319 -8.20 -21.64 -17.78
N VAL A 320 -7.08 -21.36 -17.11
CA VAL A 320 -5.76 -21.91 -17.45
C VAL A 320 -5.68 -23.41 -17.25
N LEU A 321 -6.46 -23.98 -16.31
CA LEU A 321 -6.46 -25.41 -15.99
C LEU A 321 -7.17 -26.28 -17.04
N GLY A 322 -7.93 -25.68 -17.92
CA GLY A 322 -8.68 -26.39 -18.99
C GLY A 322 -7.95 -26.45 -20.34
N ARG A 323 -6.69 -26.04 -20.40
CA ARG A 323 -5.88 -25.98 -21.62
C ARG A 323 -4.89 -27.10 -21.73
#